data_dbdbb754d47a66d1da06f42c57aad687
#
_entry.id   dbdbb754d47a66d1da06f42c57aad687
#
_cell.length_a   1.000
_cell.length_b   1.000
_cell.length_c   1.000
_cell.angle_alpha   90.00
_cell.angle_beta   90.00
_cell.angle_gamma   90.00
#
_symmetry.space_group_name_H-M   'P 1'
#
loop_
_entity.id
_entity.type
_entity.pdbx_description
1 polymer ?
#
loop_
_entity_poly.entity_id
_entity_poly.type
_entity_poly.pdbx_seq_one_letter_code
_entity_poly.pdbx_strand_id
1 'polypeptide(L)'
;DDVLQATCSFENVPVNTYSTNVLVDGGYYAGYGEDVLVVYDPSLGFTTGGGWFHWPGTSDKTNFGYTMKYGKKGTNVRGSLLLIRHLADGQKYRIKSNALDGLAIGQDSVYGWASFSGKSTYLEPGMSEPEGNHGFTVYVEDRDEPGSGTDRFWITARAKDGSTIPVMSLAEPAPGNAVSIMGGNIVAPH
;
A
#
# COMPACT_ATOMS: atom_id res chain seq x y z
N ASP A 1 -24.73 -20.26 -11.53
CA ASP A 1 -23.30 -20.65 -11.34
C ASP A 1 -23.05 -20.66 -9.85
N ASP A 2 -22.66 -21.83 -9.30
CA ASP A 2 -22.36 -21.97 -7.90
C ASP A 2 -20.94 -21.42 -7.63
N VAL A 3 -20.85 -20.38 -6.80
CA VAL A 3 -19.57 -19.82 -6.36
C VAL A 3 -19.17 -20.53 -5.06
N LEU A 4 -18.00 -21.17 -5.06
CA LEU A 4 -17.42 -21.72 -3.84
C LEU A 4 -16.72 -20.59 -3.07
N GLN A 5 -17.10 -20.43 -1.81
CA GLN A 5 -16.51 -19.48 -0.90
C GLN A 5 -15.73 -20.21 0.21
N ALA A 6 -14.47 -19.85 0.39
CA ALA A 6 -13.67 -20.28 1.52
C ALA A 6 -13.44 -19.09 2.47
N THR A 7 -13.58 -19.31 3.76
CA THR A 7 -13.36 -18.29 4.79
C THR A 7 -12.29 -18.79 5.76
N CYS A 8 -11.30 -17.94 5.99
CA CYS A 8 -10.29 -18.14 7.03
C CYS A 8 -10.36 -17.02 8.05
N SER A 9 -10.26 -17.34 9.33
CA SER A 9 -10.25 -16.38 10.42
C SER A 9 -8.94 -16.49 11.19
N PHE A 10 -8.35 -15.34 11.50
CA PHE A 10 -7.13 -15.25 12.30
C PHE A 10 -7.40 -14.35 13.50
N GLU A 11 -6.93 -14.76 14.68
CA GLU A 11 -7.09 -13.99 15.93
C GLU A 11 -5.72 -13.49 16.40
N ASN A 12 -5.73 -12.37 17.15
CA ASN A 12 -4.53 -11.78 17.76
C ASN A 12 -3.40 -11.46 16.76
N VAL A 13 -3.76 -11.05 15.55
CA VAL A 13 -2.78 -10.66 14.53
C VAL A 13 -2.16 -9.31 14.92
N PRO A 14 -0.83 -9.20 15.03
CA PRO A 14 -0.18 -7.92 15.36
C PRO A 14 -0.46 -6.83 14.33
N VAL A 15 -0.45 -5.56 14.77
CA VAL A 15 -0.59 -4.40 13.87
C VAL A 15 0.54 -4.38 12.85
N ASN A 16 0.21 -4.54 11.57
CA ASN A 16 1.18 -4.54 10.45
C ASN A 16 0.43 -4.60 9.10
N THR A 17 1.19 -4.47 8.01
CA THR A 17 0.73 -4.83 6.66
C THR A 17 1.29 -6.17 6.26
N TYR A 18 0.42 -7.06 5.79
CA TYR A 18 0.72 -8.44 5.44
C TYR A 18 0.48 -8.67 3.96
N SER A 19 1.36 -9.43 3.29
CA SER A 19 1.03 -10.07 2.03
C SER A 19 0.25 -11.35 2.35
N THR A 20 -0.94 -11.45 1.80
CA THR A 20 -1.78 -12.67 1.90
C THR A 20 -1.69 -13.43 0.59
N ASN A 21 -1.42 -14.74 0.70
CA ASN A 21 -1.37 -15.63 -0.44
C ASN A 21 -2.47 -16.66 -0.30
N VAL A 22 -3.31 -16.79 -1.32
CA VAL A 22 -4.35 -17.80 -1.38
C VAL A 22 -3.97 -18.78 -2.48
N LEU A 23 -3.80 -20.05 -2.10
CA LEU A 23 -3.59 -21.14 -3.02
C LEU A 23 -4.82 -22.05 -2.98
N VAL A 24 -5.44 -22.24 -4.14
CA VAL A 24 -6.46 -23.27 -4.34
C VAL A 24 -5.77 -24.43 -5.02
N ASP A 25 -5.65 -25.54 -4.32
CA ASP A 25 -5.05 -26.78 -4.81
C ASP A 25 -5.98 -27.95 -4.50
N GLY A 26 -6.34 -28.69 -5.49
CA GLY A 26 -7.16 -29.89 -5.34
C GLY A 26 -8.14 -30.19 -6.47
N GLY A 27 -7.86 -31.22 -7.22
CA GLY A 27 -8.75 -31.77 -8.21
C GLY A 27 -9.00 -30.92 -9.43
N TYR A 28 -10.19 -30.40 -9.57
CA TYR A 28 -10.67 -29.69 -10.79
C TYR A 28 -10.32 -28.20 -10.79
N TYR A 29 -10.02 -27.63 -9.64
CA TYR A 29 -9.77 -26.20 -9.48
C TYR A 29 -8.37 -25.97 -8.93
N ALA A 30 -7.63 -25.12 -9.61
CA ALA A 30 -6.35 -24.60 -9.15
C ALA A 30 -6.30 -23.08 -9.36
N GLY A 31 -5.75 -22.36 -8.43
CA GLY A 31 -5.62 -20.91 -8.52
C GLY A 31 -4.70 -20.37 -7.46
N TYR A 32 -4.13 -19.21 -7.77
CA TYR A 32 -3.30 -18.44 -6.85
C TYR A 32 -3.76 -16.97 -6.84
N GLY A 33 -3.84 -16.39 -5.67
CA GLY A 33 -4.09 -14.98 -5.46
C GLY A 33 -3.15 -14.39 -4.44
N GLU A 34 -2.69 -13.17 -4.67
CA GLU A 34 -1.92 -12.39 -3.71
C GLU A 34 -2.61 -11.03 -3.48
N ASP A 35 -2.74 -10.63 -2.22
CA ASP A 35 -3.32 -9.34 -1.82
C ASP A 35 -2.61 -8.79 -0.59
N VAL A 36 -2.93 -7.55 -0.23
CA VAL A 36 -2.41 -6.88 0.96
C VAL A 36 -3.49 -6.76 2.02
N LEU A 37 -3.21 -7.29 3.21
CA LEU A 37 -4.07 -7.16 4.39
C LEU A 37 -3.44 -6.17 5.37
N VAL A 38 -4.24 -5.21 5.85
CA VAL A 38 -3.82 -4.24 6.86
C VAL A 38 -4.50 -4.54 8.20
N VAL A 39 -3.69 -4.70 9.24
CA VAL A 39 -4.16 -4.78 10.64
C VAL A 39 -3.73 -3.51 11.36
N TYR A 40 -4.67 -2.76 11.93
CA TYR A 40 -4.41 -1.46 12.54
C TYR A 40 -5.04 -1.35 13.93
N ASP A 41 -4.58 -0.38 14.72
CA ASP A 41 -5.10 -0.05 16.05
C ASP A 41 -5.75 1.34 16.01
N PRO A 42 -7.06 1.45 16.16
CA PRO A 42 -7.79 2.71 16.04
C PRO A 42 -7.64 3.64 17.25
N SER A 43 -6.96 3.22 18.32
CA SER A 43 -6.89 3.97 19.58
C SER A 43 -5.95 5.17 19.60
N LEU A 44 -5.16 5.40 18.53
CA LEU A 44 -4.15 6.48 18.45
C LEU A 44 -4.33 7.24 17.13
N GLY A 45 -4.07 8.55 17.12
CA GLY A 45 -4.05 9.37 15.90
C GLY A 45 -3.17 8.70 14.83
N PHE A 46 -3.81 8.23 13.76
CA PHE A 46 -3.19 7.37 12.76
C PHE A 46 -3.78 7.64 11.38
N THR A 47 -3.08 7.19 10.36
CA THR A 47 -3.65 6.98 9.01
C THR A 47 -3.41 5.53 8.61
N THR A 48 -4.39 4.95 7.96
CA THR A 48 -4.33 3.58 7.47
C THR A 48 -5.05 3.48 6.15
N GLY A 49 -4.68 2.53 5.34
CA GLY A 49 -5.40 2.28 4.10
C GLY A 49 -4.92 1.00 3.45
N GLY A 50 -5.81 0.42 2.69
CA GLY A 50 -5.54 -0.75 1.87
C GLY A 50 -6.47 -0.79 0.69
N GLY A 51 -5.97 -1.23 -0.45
CA GLY A 51 -6.75 -1.27 -1.65
C GLY A 51 -5.92 -1.58 -2.88
N TRP A 52 -6.49 -1.26 -4.03
CA TRP A 52 -5.83 -1.47 -5.30
C TRP A 52 -6.24 -0.44 -6.35
N PHE A 53 -5.38 -0.27 -7.33
CA PHE A 53 -5.61 0.53 -8.53
C PHE A 53 -4.88 -0.09 -9.73
N HIS A 54 -5.22 0.32 -10.96
CA HIS A 54 -4.39 0.02 -12.12
C HIS A 54 -3.28 1.04 -12.26
N TRP A 55 -2.05 0.55 -12.47
CA TRP A 55 -0.92 1.44 -12.73
C TRP A 55 -1.18 2.28 -13.98
N PRO A 56 -1.06 3.62 -13.92
CA PRO A 56 -1.42 4.50 -15.02
C PRO A 56 -0.79 4.10 -16.36
N GLY A 57 -1.62 4.07 -17.41
CA GLY A 57 -1.19 3.67 -18.75
C GLY A 57 -0.99 2.17 -18.96
N THR A 58 -1.33 1.34 -17.98
CA THR A 58 -1.23 -0.13 -18.05
C THR A 58 -2.47 -0.82 -17.50
N SER A 59 -2.56 -2.14 -17.63
CA SER A 59 -3.54 -2.99 -16.95
C SER A 59 -3.00 -3.63 -15.67
N ASP A 60 -1.79 -3.26 -15.24
CA ASP A 60 -1.13 -3.86 -14.08
C ASP A 60 -1.92 -3.52 -12.81
N LYS A 61 -2.44 -4.55 -12.13
CA LYS A 61 -3.08 -4.37 -10.83
C LYS A 61 -2.01 -4.09 -9.78
N THR A 62 -2.18 -3.02 -9.03
CA THR A 62 -1.29 -2.64 -7.94
C THR A 62 -2.06 -2.66 -6.64
N ASN A 63 -1.68 -3.58 -5.75
CA ASN A 63 -2.21 -3.67 -4.40
C ASN A 63 -1.33 -2.88 -3.45
N PHE A 64 -1.95 -2.21 -2.50
CA PHE A 64 -1.22 -1.49 -1.45
C PHE A 64 -1.90 -1.67 -0.10
N GLY A 65 -1.11 -1.53 0.94
CA GLY A 65 -1.60 -1.42 2.29
C GLY A 65 -0.58 -0.70 3.16
N TYR A 66 -1.07 0.12 4.07
CA TYR A 66 -0.22 0.83 5.00
C TYR A 66 -0.95 1.09 6.33
N THR A 67 -0.16 1.25 7.38
CA THR A 67 -0.60 1.79 8.67
C THR A 67 0.50 2.68 9.21
N MET A 68 0.17 3.91 9.58
CA MET A 68 1.12 4.92 10.08
C MET A 68 0.55 5.60 11.30
N LYS A 69 1.38 5.77 12.33
CA LYS A 69 1.02 6.51 13.55
C LYS A 69 2.22 7.17 14.18
N TYR A 70 1.99 8.22 14.95
CA TYR A 70 3.00 8.74 15.85
C TYR A 70 3.17 7.84 17.06
N GLY A 71 4.40 7.67 17.52
CA GLY A 71 4.68 7.05 18.81
C GLY A 71 4.13 7.88 19.98
N LYS A 72 4.00 7.27 21.16
CA LYS A 72 3.41 7.89 22.37
C LYS A 72 3.97 9.26 22.75
N LYS A 73 5.17 9.62 22.30
CA LYS A 73 5.81 10.93 22.57
C LYS A 73 5.69 11.91 21.39
N GLY A 74 4.95 11.56 20.33
CA GLY A 74 4.77 12.41 19.15
C GLY A 74 6.02 12.59 18.25
N THR A 75 7.14 11.96 18.59
CA THR A 75 8.42 12.20 17.92
C THR A 75 8.86 11.11 16.94
N ASN A 76 8.35 9.90 17.08
CA ASN A 76 8.75 8.78 16.23
C ASN A 76 7.54 8.26 15.44
N VAL A 77 7.69 8.12 14.14
CA VAL A 77 6.69 7.47 13.28
C VAL A 77 6.86 5.96 13.38
N ARG A 78 5.75 5.26 13.48
CA ARG A 78 5.67 3.80 13.47
C ARG A 78 4.62 3.36 12.47
N GLY A 79 4.86 2.20 11.88
CA GLY A 79 3.94 1.63 10.92
C GLY A 79 4.64 0.80 9.87
N SER A 80 3.91 0.52 8.81
CA SER A 80 4.41 -0.26 7.68
C SER A 80 3.72 0.13 6.40
N LEU A 81 4.41 -0.06 5.28
CA LEU A 81 3.89 0.03 3.91
C LEU A 81 4.26 -1.26 3.18
N LEU A 82 3.30 -1.79 2.44
CA LEU A 82 3.52 -2.82 1.42
C LEU A 82 2.80 -2.39 0.15
N LEU A 83 3.49 -2.45 -0.99
CA LEU A 83 2.94 -2.19 -2.31
C LEU A 83 3.46 -3.26 -3.27
N ILE A 84 2.54 -3.86 -4.04
CA ILE A 84 2.82 -4.92 -4.99
C ILE A 84 2.16 -4.56 -6.33
N ARG A 85 2.96 -4.35 -7.36
CA ARG A 85 2.51 -4.16 -8.73
C ARG A 85 2.66 -5.47 -9.48
N HIS A 86 1.54 -6.05 -9.93
CA HIS A 86 1.47 -7.31 -10.66
C HIS A 86 1.53 -7.03 -12.17
N LEU A 87 2.44 -7.70 -12.84
CA LEU A 87 2.59 -7.63 -14.28
C LEU A 87 1.77 -8.74 -14.98
N ALA A 88 1.44 -8.52 -16.24
CA ALA A 88 0.64 -9.45 -17.02
C ALA A 88 1.28 -10.84 -17.22
N ASP A 89 2.60 -10.92 -17.10
CA ASP A 89 3.38 -12.18 -17.19
C ASP A 89 3.49 -12.94 -15.85
N GLY A 90 2.80 -12.48 -14.80
CA GLY A 90 2.82 -13.05 -13.46
C GLY A 90 4.01 -12.63 -12.60
N GLN A 91 4.93 -11.83 -13.14
CA GLN A 91 5.99 -11.20 -12.35
C GLN A 91 5.46 -10.01 -11.56
N LYS A 92 6.27 -9.49 -10.66
CA LYS A 92 5.86 -8.37 -9.81
C LYS A 92 7.02 -7.47 -9.41
N TYR A 93 6.68 -6.21 -9.17
CA TYR A 93 7.48 -5.29 -8.38
C TYR A 93 6.93 -5.23 -6.96
N ARG A 94 7.79 -5.10 -5.97
CA ARG A 94 7.37 -4.97 -4.56
C ARG A 94 8.21 -3.95 -3.81
N ILE A 95 7.53 -3.09 -3.05
CA ILE A 95 8.13 -2.21 -2.04
C ILE A 95 7.57 -2.61 -0.69
N LYS A 96 8.44 -2.84 0.29
CA LYS A 96 8.06 -3.06 1.70
C LYS A 96 8.92 -2.17 2.58
N SER A 97 8.28 -1.32 3.40
CA SER A 97 8.99 -0.45 4.32
C SER A 97 9.77 -1.25 5.37
N ASN A 98 10.92 -0.75 5.76
CA ASN A 98 11.74 -1.26 6.86
C ASN A 98 12.12 -0.18 7.88
N ALA A 99 11.99 1.09 7.52
CA ALA A 99 12.11 2.23 8.42
C ALA A 99 11.18 3.36 7.96
N LEU A 100 10.74 4.19 8.88
CA LEU A 100 9.92 5.37 8.61
C LEU A 100 10.66 6.62 9.08
N ASP A 101 10.72 7.64 8.21
CA ASP A 101 11.44 8.88 8.47
C ASP A 101 10.49 10.02 8.85
N GLY A 102 9.29 10.08 8.25
CA GLY A 102 8.35 11.17 8.45
C GLY A 102 6.89 10.78 8.24
N LEU A 103 6.00 11.52 8.91
CA LEU A 103 4.56 11.47 8.73
C LEU A 103 4.02 12.89 8.89
N ALA A 104 3.25 13.36 7.92
CA ALA A 104 2.43 14.54 8.00
C ALA A 104 0.97 14.13 7.81
N ILE A 105 0.09 14.66 8.62
CA ILE A 105 -1.34 14.43 8.57
C ILE A 105 -2.02 15.77 8.60
N GLY A 106 -3.00 15.96 7.77
CA GLY A 106 -3.73 17.20 7.69
C GLY A 106 -5.13 17.01 7.13
N GLN A 107 -5.87 18.08 7.14
CA GLN A 107 -7.21 18.18 6.60
C GLN A 107 -7.31 19.46 5.80
N ASP A 108 -7.99 19.42 4.68
CA ASP A 108 -8.51 20.62 4.03
C ASP A 108 -10.03 20.73 4.25
N SER A 109 -10.70 21.59 3.52
CA SER A 109 -12.15 21.79 3.66
C SER A 109 -12.99 20.63 3.10
N VAL A 110 -12.39 19.66 2.43
CA VAL A 110 -13.10 18.64 1.64
C VAL A 110 -12.69 17.22 2.05
N TYR A 111 -11.42 16.99 2.41
CA TYR A 111 -10.90 15.65 2.70
C TYR A 111 -9.74 15.67 3.70
N GLY A 112 -9.54 14.53 4.39
CA GLY A 112 -8.35 14.27 5.16
C GLY A 112 -7.20 13.83 4.24
N TRP A 113 -5.96 14.14 4.61
CA TRP A 113 -4.80 13.68 3.86
C TRP A 113 -3.65 13.27 4.77
N ALA A 114 -2.78 12.42 4.26
CA ALA A 114 -1.52 12.10 4.90
C ALA A 114 -0.39 11.97 3.88
N SER A 115 0.82 12.32 4.33
CA SER A 115 2.05 12.05 3.59
C SER A 115 3.07 11.42 4.51
N PHE A 116 3.73 10.36 4.06
CA PHE A 116 4.73 9.66 4.85
C PHE A 116 5.87 9.16 3.96
N SER A 117 7.05 9.05 4.57
CA SER A 117 8.27 8.65 3.88
C SER A 117 9.12 7.72 4.72
N GLY A 118 10.05 7.03 4.07
CA GLY A 118 10.95 6.12 4.75
C GLY A 118 11.87 5.35 3.83
N LYS A 119 12.47 4.31 4.42
CA LYS A 119 13.31 3.33 3.73
C LYS A 119 12.55 2.04 3.52
N SER A 120 12.90 1.33 2.45
CA SER A 120 12.24 0.11 2.03
C SER A 120 13.22 -0.91 1.47
N THR A 121 12.73 -2.14 1.38
CA THR A 121 13.25 -3.13 0.44
C THR A 121 12.50 -3.01 -0.88
N TYR A 122 13.19 -3.23 -1.97
CA TYR A 122 12.68 -3.23 -3.34
C TYR A 122 12.97 -4.56 -4.01
N LEU A 123 11.98 -5.11 -4.68
CA LEU A 123 12.09 -6.31 -5.51
C LEU A 123 11.59 -5.98 -6.91
N GLU A 124 12.37 -6.31 -7.93
CA GLU A 124 11.93 -6.23 -9.33
C GLU A 124 11.92 -7.60 -10.00
N PRO A 125 11.23 -7.74 -11.14
CA PRO A 125 11.23 -8.97 -11.93
C PRO A 125 12.64 -9.52 -12.17
N GLY A 126 12.81 -10.83 -11.91
CA GLY A 126 14.11 -11.50 -12.06
C GLY A 126 15.00 -11.49 -10.84
N MET A 127 14.72 -10.68 -9.82
CA MET A 127 15.45 -10.77 -8.54
C MET A 127 14.98 -11.94 -7.70
N SER A 128 15.92 -12.71 -7.13
CA SER A 128 15.62 -13.77 -6.16
C SER A 128 15.36 -13.23 -4.76
N GLU A 129 15.99 -12.12 -4.41
CA GLU A 129 15.89 -11.49 -3.09
C GLU A 129 15.73 -9.97 -3.21
N PRO A 130 14.94 -9.34 -2.32
CA PRO A 130 14.74 -7.91 -2.34
C PRO A 130 16.00 -7.16 -1.87
N GLU A 131 16.28 -6.03 -2.49
CA GLU A 131 17.35 -5.13 -2.09
C GLU A 131 16.88 -4.06 -1.09
N GLY A 132 17.67 -3.79 -0.04
CA GLY A 132 17.41 -2.75 0.96
C GLY A 132 17.89 -1.36 0.55
N ASN A 133 17.61 -0.37 1.43
CA ASN A 133 18.05 1.04 1.30
C ASN A 133 17.45 1.85 0.14
N HIS A 134 16.33 1.42 -0.38
CA HIS A 134 15.50 2.22 -1.28
C HIS A 134 14.66 3.22 -0.50
N GLY A 135 14.44 4.40 -1.05
CA GLY A 135 13.56 5.41 -0.46
C GLY A 135 12.14 5.30 -0.98
N PHE A 136 11.18 5.79 -0.22
CA PHE A 136 9.82 6.02 -0.71
C PHE A 136 9.19 7.24 -0.07
N THR A 137 8.27 7.86 -0.79
CA THR A 137 7.32 8.86 -0.28
C THR A 137 5.94 8.51 -0.80
N VAL A 138 4.95 8.53 0.09
CA VAL A 138 3.55 8.28 -0.23
C VAL A 138 2.73 9.50 0.17
N TYR A 139 1.70 9.80 -0.61
CA TYR A 139 0.64 10.74 -0.31
C TYR A 139 -0.72 10.08 -0.52
N VAL A 140 -1.66 10.33 0.37
CA VAL A 140 -2.99 9.76 0.34
C VAL A 140 -4.05 10.80 0.68
N GLU A 141 -5.26 10.59 0.15
CA GLU A 141 -6.44 11.40 0.45
C GLU A 141 -7.60 10.46 0.81
N ASP A 142 -8.25 10.79 1.92
CA ASP A 142 -9.49 10.19 2.42
C ASP A 142 -10.64 11.14 2.03
N ARG A 143 -11.39 10.77 1.00
CA ARG A 143 -12.36 11.68 0.37
C ARG A 143 -13.80 11.32 0.65
N ASP A 144 -14.10 10.04 0.92
CA ASP A 144 -15.47 9.57 1.17
C ASP A 144 -15.45 8.15 1.75
N GLU A 145 -16.60 7.73 2.28
CA GLU A 145 -16.82 6.36 2.77
C GLU A 145 -17.97 5.68 2.00
N PRO A 146 -17.73 4.58 1.31
CA PRO A 146 -16.45 3.86 1.15
C PRO A 146 -15.52 4.55 0.14
N GLY A 147 -14.19 4.50 0.38
CA GLY A 147 -13.16 5.19 -0.41
C GLY A 147 -12.97 4.69 -1.84
N SER A 148 -13.59 3.56 -2.21
CA SER A 148 -13.51 3.01 -3.57
C SER A 148 -14.03 3.99 -4.63
N GLY A 149 -13.15 4.39 -5.54
CA GLY A 149 -13.42 5.34 -6.61
C GLY A 149 -13.21 6.82 -6.23
N THR A 150 -13.11 7.14 -4.95
CA THR A 150 -13.01 8.51 -4.42
C THR A 150 -11.67 8.79 -3.78
N ASP A 151 -11.20 7.93 -2.87
CA ASP A 151 -9.90 8.07 -2.23
C ASP A 151 -8.76 8.02 -3.23
N ARG A 152 -7.66 8.69 -2.89
CA ARG A 152 -6.51 8.79 -3.78
C ARG A 152 -5.23 8.33 -3.13
N PHE A 153 -4.39 7.72 -3.97
CA PHE A 153 -3.06 7.22 -3.59
C PHE A 153 -2.01 7.73 -4.57
N TRP A 154 -0.87 8.13 -4.03
CA TRP A 154 0.31 8.51 -4.81
C TRP A 154 1.58 7.96 -4.15
N ILE A 155 2.56 7.58 -4.94
CA ILE A 155 3.86 7.10 -4.47
C ILE A 155 4.98 7.53 -5.42
N THR A 156 6.14 7.84 -4.84
CA THR A 156 7.43 7.85 -5.53
C THR A 156 8.41 6.94 -4.81
N ALA A 157 9.11 6.13 -5.57
CA ALA A 157 10.19 5.25 -5.10
C ALA A 157 11.54 5.76 -5.60
N ARG A 158 12.56 5.63 -4.75
CA ARG A 158 13.91 6.09 -5.04
C ARG A 158 14.92 4.96 -4.86
N ALA A 159 15.86 4.88 -5.78
CA ALA A 159 16.99 3.98 -5.69
C ALA A 159 17.96 4.40 -4.58
N LYS A 160 18.97 3.57 -4.31
CA LYS A 160 20.00 3.82 -3.27
C LYS A 160 20.79 5.09 -3.48
N ASP A 161 20.96 5.51 -4.73
CA ASP A 161 21.64 6.74 -5.13
C ASP A 161 20.73 7.99 -5.12
N GLY A 162 19.46 7.82 -4.75
CA GLY A 162 18.45 8.88 -4.70
C GLY A 162 17.72 9.13 -6.02
N SER A 163 18.08 8.46 -7.11
CA SER A 163 17.35 8.54 -8.37
C SER A 163 15.96 7.95 -8.26
N THR A 164 15.01 8.46 -9.02
CA THR A 164 13.63 7.94 -9.07
C THR A 164 13.62 6.58 -9.76
N ILE A 165 12.82 5.65 -9.25
CA ILE A 165 12.49 4.36 -9.88
C ILE A 165 11.18 4.55 -10.67
N PRO A 166 11.23 4.80 -12.00
CA PRO A 166 10.03 5.24 -12.74
C PRO A 166 8.90 4.21 -12.74
N VAL A 167 9.26 2.91 -12.78
CA VAL A 167 8.28 1.81 -12.79
C VAL A 167 7.49 1.66 -11.48
N MET A 168 7.95 2.31 -10.41
CA MET A 168 7.31 2.33 -9.08
C MET A 168 7.06 3.76 -8.57
N SER A 169 7.01 4.72 -9.48
CA SER A 169 6.72 6.11 -9.17
C SER A 169 5.59 6.64 -10.07
N LEU A 170 4.60 7.25 -9.47
CA LEU A 170 3.58 8.01 -10.19
C LEU A 170 4.13 9.38 -10.60
N ALA A 171 3.45 10.03 -11.55
CA ALA A 171 3.88 11.35 -12.00
C ALA A 171 3.91 12.36 -10.84
N GLU A 172 4.87 13.28 -10.87
CA GLU A 172 4.96 14.37 -9.90
C GLU A 172 4.28 15.65 -10.43
N PRO A 173 3.80 16.54 -9.56
CA PRO A 173 3.79 16.43 -8.11
C PRO A 173 2.53 15.73 -7.55
N ALA A 174 2.60 15.19 -6.34
CA ALA A 174 1.42 14.99 -5.52
C ALA A 174 0.94 16.38 -5.00
N PRO A 175 -0.38 16.57 -4.73
CA PRO A 175 -1.50 15.62 -4.85
C PRO A 175 -2.11 15.54 -6.27
N GLY A 176 -1.79 16.46 -7.18
CA GLY A 176 -2.46 16.59 -8.48
C GLY A 176 -2.42 15.33 -9.36
N ASN A 177 -1.43 14.47 -9.17
CA ASN A 177 -1.25 13.21 -9.89
C ASN A 177 -1.56 11.96 -9.04
N ALA A 178 -2.22 12.13 -7.89
CA ALA A 178 -2.70 11.00 -7.12
C ALA A 178 -3.84 10.29 -7.88
N VAL A 179 -3.79 8.96 -7.93
CA VAL A 179 -4.75 8.12 -8.64
C VAL A 179 -5.89 7.71 -7.72
N SER A 180 -7.11 7.63 -8.24
CA SER A 180 -8.24 7.07 -7.49
C SER A 180 -8.04 5.58 -7.29
N ILE A 181 -8.29 5.09 -6.07
CA ILE A 181 -8.30 3.66 -5.80
C ILE A 181 -9.56 3.04 -6.39
N MET A 182 -9.46 1.83 -6.90
CA MET A 182 -10.57 1.11 -7.54
C MET A 182 -11.27 0.16 -6.57
N GLY A 183 -10.66 -0.10 -5.43
CA GLY A 183 -11.24 -0.88 -4.34
C GLY A 183 -10.42 -0.72 -3.08
N GLY A 184 -11.06 -0.90 -1.94
CA GLY A 184 -10.46 -0.66 -0.64
C GLY A 184 -10.89 0.66 -0.01
N ASN A 185 -10.17 1.11 1.00
CA ASN A 185 -10.45 2.33 1.74
C ASN A 185 -9.16 2.95 2.29
N ILE A 186 -9.14 4.28 2.41
CA ILE A 186 -8.11 5.06 3.07
C ILE A 186 -8.77 5.79 4.24
N VAL A 187 -8.14 5.81 5.39
CA VAL A 187 -8.58 6.54 6.57
C VAL A 187 -7.49 7.53 6.96
N ALA A 188 -7.76 8.79 6.84
CA ALA A 188 -6.96 9.88 7.35
C ALA A 188 -7.82 10.74 8.30
N PRO A 189 -7.25 11.33 9.37
CA PRO A 189 -8.02 12.14 10.28
C PRO A 189 -8.69 13.34 9.59
N HIS A 190 -9.97 13.56 9.90
CA HIS A 190 -10.77 14.70 9.49
C HIS A 190 -10.84 15.74 10.61
#